data_54efd707ad2b5903daf14c249f25e9af
#
_entry.id   54efd707ad2b5903daf14c249f25e9af
#
_cell.length_a   1.000
_cell.length_b   1.000
_cell.length_c   1.000
_cell.angle_alpha   90.00
_cell.angle_beta   90.00
_cell.angle_gamma   90.00
#
_symmetry.space_group_name_H-M   'P 1'
#
loop_
_entity.id
_entity.type
_entity.pdbx_description
1 polymer ?
#
loop_
_entity_poly.entity_id
_entity_poly.type
_entity_poly.pdbx_seq_one_letter_code
_entity_poly.pdbx_strand_id
1 'polypeptide(L)'
;MFEEYLDFAVGMAREAGRIQLTYFRGGDLAMKTKSNVSDVVTRADRESEELIVRSILERYPTHAILGEEGGARGDAASEWRWVVDPLDGTTNYSQGLPVFCVSIALQYRGETVVGVVYAPYLRELFTAVRGGGVWCRRGDGEPVRLHVSTKQRLDCSVVATGFPYDKSENPDNNSDNVARILPHVRDVRRMGAAAYDLSCVAAAMLDGFWELNLHEWDVCAASLLVIEAGGVVESLRADRGVSPVAGSAALVEQMKRYVR
;
A
#
# COMPACT_ATOMS: atom_id res chain seq x y z
N MET A 1 11.41 -14.12 -14.84
CA MET A 1 11.11 -13.20 -15.96
C MET A 1 11.09 -11.75 -15.48
N PHE A 2 10.58 -11.43 -14.28
CA PHE A 2 10.46 -10.05 -13.77
C PHE A 2 11.46 -9.70 -12.66
N GLU A 3 12.46 -10.53 -12.41
CA GLU A 3 13.44 -10.39 -11.31
C GLU A 3 14.26 -9.10 -11.44
N GLU A 4 14.66 -8.74 -12.66
CA GLU A 4 15.41 -7.50 -12.90
C GLU A 4 14.59 -6.26 -12.48
N TYR A 5 13.30 -6.25 -12.77
CA TYR A 5 12.40 -5.17 -12.36
C TYR A 5 12.18 -5.17 -10.84
N LEU A 6 12.13 -6.34 -10.22
CA LEU A 6 12.03 -6.45 -8.76
C LEU A 6 13.27 -5.87 -8.10
N ASP A 7 14.46 -6.27 -8.53
CA ASP A 7 15.74 -5.76 -7.97
C ASP A 7 15.83 -4.24 -8.12
N PHE A 8 15.41 -3.71 -9.26
CA PHE A 8 15.37 -2.27 -9.51
C PHE A 8 14.37 -1.57 -8.58
N ALA A 9 13.15 -2.09 -8.43
CA ALA A 9 12.13 -1.53 -7.53
C ALA A 9 12.58 -1.56 -6.06
N VAL A 10 13.23 -2.63 -5.63
CA VAL A 10 13.81 -2.75 -4.27
C VAL A 10 14.91 -1.71 -4.05
N GLY A 11 15.76 -1.48 -5.05
CA GLY A 11 16.78 -0.43 -5.01
C GLY A 11 16.16 0.95 -4.77
N MET A 12 15.18 1.32 -5.59
CA MET A 12 14.45 2.59 -5.48
C MET A 12 13.73 2.74 -4.13
N ALA A 13 13.02 1.70 -3.68
CA ALA A 13 12.30 1.73 -2.41
C ALA A 13 13.25 1.97 -1.22
N ARG A 14 14.44 1.38 -1.25
CA ARG A 14 15.46 1.59 -0.21
C ARG A 14 16.04 2.99 -0.23
N GLU A 15 16.33 3.55 -1.43
CA GLU A 15 16.83 4.93 -1.55
C GLU A 15 15.77 5.94 -1.09
N ALA A 16 14.51 5.79 -1.51
CA ALA A 16 13.40 6.62 -1.04
C ALA A 16 13.22 6.49 0.50
N GLY A 17 13.30 5.27 1.03
CA GLY A 17 13.27 5.05 2.47
C GLY A 17 14.41 5.76 3.24
N ARG A 18 15.61 5.89 2.66
CA ARG A 18 16.70 6.68 3.27
C ARG A 18 16.36 8.17 3.29
N ILE A 19 15.75 8.71 2.23
CA ILE A 19 15.26 10.09 2.22
C ILE A 19 14.25 10.28 3.35
N GLN A 20 13.25 9.40 3.46
CA GLN A 20 12.26 9.45 4.51
C GLN A 20 12.90 9.46 5.90
N LEU A 21 13.84 8.54 6.17
CA LEU A 21 14.51 8.45 7.48
C LEU A 21 15.36 9.68 7.80
N THR A 22 15.88 10.41 6.79
CA THR A 22 16.64 11.64 6.99
C THR A 22 15.79 12.74 7.63
N TYR A 23 14.51 12.82 7.27
CA TYR A 23 13.60 13.85 7.75
C TYR A 23 12.70 13.38 8.91
N PHE A 24 12.54 12.06 9.09
CA PHE A 24 11.63 11.51 10.11
C PHE A 24 12.04 11.92 11.51
N ARG A 25 11.10 12.51 12.28
CA ARG A 25 11.31 13.09 13.61
C ARG A 25 12.42 14.15 13.67
N GLY A 26 12.84 14.65 12.50
CA GLY A 26 13.77 15.76 12.37
C GLY A 26 13.03 17.11 12.34
N GLY A 27 13.72 18.14 11.90
CA GLY A 27 13.20 19.50 11.88
C GLY A 27 12.07 19.79 10.89
N ASP A 28 12.20 20.85 10.09
CA ASP A 28 11.16 21.32 9.16
C ASP A 28 10.86 20.30 8.05
N LEU A 29 9.66 19.70 8.12
CA LEU A 29 9.14 18.79 7.08
C LEU A 29 8.66 19.54 5.84
N ALA A 30 8.65 20.88 5.83
CA ALA A 30 8.07 21.70 4.76
C ALA A 30 6.67 21.22 4.34
N MET A 31 5.85 20.88 5.33
CA MET A 31 4.52 20.29 5.16
C MET A 31 3.58 21.27 4.45
N LYS A 32 2.80 20.75 3.50
CA LYS A 32 1.73 21.45 2.81
C LYS A 32 0.47 20.61 2.82
N THR A 33 -0.69 21.25 2.72
CA THR A 33 -1.97 20.58 2.47
C THR A 33 -2.21 20.45 0.97
N LYS A 34 -2.82 19.35 0.54
CA LYS A 34 -3.22 19.09 -0.86
C LYS A 34 -4.69 19.48 -1.08
N SER A 35 -5.59 18.51 -1.03
CA SER A 35 -7.02 18.71 -1.28
C SER A 35 -7.76 19.33 -0.08
N ASN A 36 -7.37 18.99 1.14
CA ASN A 36 -7.95 19.48 2.39
C ASN A 36 -6.96 19.34 3.56
N VAL A 37 -7.37 19.77 4.76
CA VAL A 37 -6.52 19.76 5.98
C VAL A 37 -6.06 18.35 6.42
N SER A 38 -6.74 17.31 5.98
CA SER A 38 -6.41 15.92 6.29
C SER A 38 -5.46 15.29 5.26
N ASP A 39 -5.31 15.93 4.10
CA ASP A 39 -4.48 15.46 2.98
C ASP A 39 -3.20 16.31 2.94
N VAL A 40 -2.11 15.76 3.41
CA VAL A 40 -0.84 16.47 3.59
C VAL A 40 0.28 15.85 2.76
N VAL A 41 1.21 16.69 2.35
CA VAL A 41 2.46 16.31 1.67
C VAL A 41 3.64 16.93 2.38
N THR A 42 4.71 16.19 2.51
CA THR A 42 5.97 16.65 3.11
C THR A 42 7.07 16.79 2.06
N ARG A 43 8.22 17.28 2.49
CA ARG A 43 9.43 17.30 1.68
C ARG A 43 9.89 15.88 1.34
N ALA A 44 9.71 14.93 2.26
CA ALA A 44 10.11 13.54 2.05
C ALA A 44 9.31 12.87 0.92
N ASP A 45 7.99 13.13 0.81
CA ASP A 45 7.15 12.63 -0.28
C ASP A 45 7.71 13.09 -1.64
N ARG A 46 7.90 14.41 -1.78
CA ARG A 46 8.35 14.99 -3.05
C ARG A 46 9.74 14.53 -3.47
N GLU A 47 10.72 14.54 -2.57
CA GLU A 47 12.08 14.11 -2.88
C GLU A 47 12.15 12.60 -3.17
N SER A 48 11.34 11.78 -2.47
CA SER A 48 11.23 10.34 -2.73
C SER A 48 10.63 10.08 -4.10
N GLU A 49 9.53 10.76 -4.47
CA GLU A 49 8.95 10.60 -5.80
C GLU A 49 9.88 11.07 -6.91
N GLU A 50 10.52 12.23 -6.74
CA GLU A 50 11.48 12.76 -7.73
C GLU A 50 12.62 11.77 -7.99
N LEU A 51 13.17 11.16 -6.94
CA LEU A 51 14.20 10.13 -7.07
C LEU A 51 13.67 8.91 -7.84
N ILE A 52 12.50 8.38 -7.47
CA ILE A 52 11.93 7.18 -8.09
C ILE A 52 11.62 7.44 -9.57
N VAL A 53 10.91 8.53 -9.87
CA VAL A 53 10.50 8.89 -11.25
C VAL A 53 11.73 9.11 -12.13
N ARG A 54 12.73 9.85 -11.66
CA ARG A 54 13.98 10.05 -12.39
C ARG A 54 14.67 8.72 -12.69
N SER A 55 14.82 7.85 -11.71
CA SER A 55 15.46 6.54 -11.88
C SER A 55 14.72 5.67 -12.90
N ILE A 56 13.38 5.69 -12.90
CA ILE A 56 12.57 4.96 -13.88
C ILE A 56 12.80 5.51 -15.29
N LEU A 57 12.72 6.82 -15.47
CA LEU A 57 12.89 7.45 -16.79
C LEU A 57 14.30 7.27 -17.36
N GLU A 58 15.32 7.25 -16.52
CA GLU A 58 16.70 6.95 -16.92
C GLU A 58 16.89 5.50 -17.37
N ARG A 59 16.28 4.54 -16.65
CA ARG A 59 16.45 3.11 -16.93
C ARG A 59 15.48 2.58 -17.96
N TYR A 60 14.22 3.07 -17.93
CA TYR A 60 13.09 2.61 -18.76
C TYR A 60 12.35 3.80 -19.38
N PRO A 61 12.98 4.53 -20.33
CA PRO A 61 12.45 5.80 -20.87
C PRO A 61 11.12 5.65 -21.62
N THR A 62 10.74 4.43 -22.01
CA THR A 62 9.50 4.11 -22.73
C THR A 62 8.36 3.64 -21.80
N HIS A 63 8.60 3.53 -20.49
CA HIS A 63 7.56 3.10 -19.56
C HIS A 63 6.69 4.29 -19.13
N ALA A 64 5.40 4.01 -18.91
CA ALA A 64 4.49 4.93 -18.23
C ALA A 64 4.75 4.92 -16.71
N ILE A 65 4.42 6.02 -16.06
CA ILE A 65 4.49 6.17 -14.60
C ILE A 65 3.20 6.84 -14.14
N LEU A 66 2.64 6.34 -13.04
CA LEU A 66 1.61 7.00 -12.26
C LEU A 66 2.14 7.19 -10.84
N GLY A 67 2.41 8.42 -10.44
CA GLY A 67 2.84 8.79 -9.10
C GLY A 67 1.75 9.57 -8.36
N GLU A 68 1.77 9.51 -7.04
CA GLU A 68 0.82 10.23 -6.20
C GLU A 68 0.98 11.74 -6.33
N GLU A 69 2.24 12.23 -6.26
CA GLU A 69 2.53 13.67 -6.21
C GLU A 69 2.60 14.32 -7.59
N GLY A 70 3.15 13.63 -8.56
CA GLY A 70 3.40 14.16 -9.89
C GLY A 70 2.42 13.67 -10.97
N GLY A 71 1.50 12.77 -10.62
CA GLY A 71 0.51 12.23 -11.56
C GLY A 71 1.12 11.35 -12.66
N ALA A 72 0.47 11.34 -13.83
CA ALA A 72 0.89 10.52 -14.97
C ALA A 72 2.07 11.15 -15.70
N ARG A 73 3.09 10.33 -16.02
CA ARG A 73 4.30 10.69 -16.77
C ARG A 73 4.72 9.56 -17.71
N GLY A 74 5.68 9.83 -18.59
CA GLY A 74 6.22 8.86 -19.54
C GLY A 74 5.29 8.62 -20.74
N ASP A 75 5.47 7.48 -21.41
CA ASP A 75 4.68 7.12 -22.62
C ASP A 75 3.35 6.47 -22.21
N ALA A 76 2.24 7.21 -22.38
CA ALA A 76 0.90 6.72 -22.08
C ALA A 76 0.46 5.50 -22.92
N ALA A 77 1.12 5.22 -24.04
CA ALA A 77 0.84 4.06 -24.88
C ALA A 77 1.65 2.81 -24.47
N SER A 78 2.54 2.94 -23.48
CA SER A 78 3.38 1.85 -23.01
C SER A 78 2.56 0.71 -22.42
N GLU A 79 2.92 -0.55 -22.76
CA GLU A 79 2.39 -1.73 -22.09
C GLU A 79 2.92 -1.87 -20.63
N TRP A 80 3.96 -1.12 -20.28
CA TRP A 80 4.59 -1.11 -18.96
C TRP A 80 4.24 0.17 -18.22
N ARG A 81 3.71 0.05 -17.01
CA ARG A 81 3.37 1.19 -16.15
C ARG A 81 3.84 0.96 -14.73
N TRP A 82 4.66 1.87 -14.22
CA TRP A 82 4.98 1.96 -12.80
C TRP A 82 3.88 2.72 -12.07
N VAL A 83 3.49 2.20 -10.90
CA VAL A 83 2.52 2.85 -10.00
C VAL A 83 3.23 3.05 -8.67
N VAL A 84 3.31 4.31 -8.22
CA VAL A 84 4.20 4.72 -7.12
C VAL A 84 3.45 5.56 -6.11
N ASP A 85 3.51 5.14 -4.85
CA ASP A 85 3.29 5.99 -3.70
C ASP A 85 4.65 6.18 -3.01
N PRO A 86 5.19 7.40 -3.03
CA PRO A 86 6.50 7.67 -2.45
C PRO A 86 6.52 7.58 -0.93
N LEU A 87 5.39 7.82 -0.26
CA LEU A 87 5.25 7.77 1.20
C LEU A 87 3.79 7.53 1.62
N ASP A 88 3.35 6.27 1.60
CA ASP A 88 2.08 5.88 2.21
C ASP A 88 2.14 6.08 3.73
N GLY A 89 1.14 6.75 4.27
CA GLY A 89 1.07 7.10 5.69
C GLY A 89 1.67 8.47 6.03
N THR A 90 1.58 9.47 5.16
CA THR A 90 2.10 10.84 5.35
C THR A 90 1.60 11.49 6.64
N THR A 91 0.34 11.23 7.04
CA THR A 91 -0.19 11.70 8.34
C THR A 91 0.60 11.12 9.51
N ASN A 92 0.85 9.81 9.51
CA ASN A 92 1.67 9.15 10.54
C ASN A 92 3.07 9.74 10.57
N TYR A 93 3.67 9.85 9.39
CA TYR A 93 5.01 10.39 9.23
C TYR A 93 5.13 11.79 9.81
N SER A 94 4.21 12.69 9.48
CA SER A 94 4.19 14.08 9.98
C SER A 94 4.01 14.18 11.49
N GLN A 95 3.34 13.21 12.10
CA GLN A 95 3.16 13.10 13.55
C GLN A 95 4.29 12.33 14.27
N GLY A 96 5.29 11.84 13.52
CA GLY A 96 6.37 11.03 14.08
C GLY A 96 5.95 9.60 14.47
N LEU A 97 4.83 9.10 13.96
CA LEU A 97 4.40 7.71 14.15
C LEU A 97 5.15 6.78 13.17
N PRO A 98 5.58 5.59 13.61
CA PRO A 98 6.55 4.77 12.87
C PRO A 98 5.95 3.92 11.73
N VAL A 99 4.66 4.10 11.41
CA VAL A 99 3.96 3.31 10.38
C VAL A 99 3.80 4.15 9.12
N PHE A 100 4.71 3.98 8.20
CA PHE A 100 4.74 4.57 6.86
C PHE A 100 5.62 3.73 5.94
N CYS A 101 5.39 3.77 4.65
CA CYS A 101 6.14 2.96 3.69
C CYS A 101 6.25 3.61 2.31
N VAL A 102 7.16 3.09 1.49
CA VAL A 102 7.22 3.29 0.04
C VAL A 102 6.46 2.15 -0.61
N SER A 103 5.59 2.44 -1.57
CA SER A 103 4.84 1.45 -2.35
C SER A 103 5.18 1.61 -3.84
N ILE A 104 5.72 0.56 -4.47
CA ILE A 104 6.10 0.56 -5.89
C ILE A 104 5.54 -0.70 -6.55
N ALA A 105 4.72 -0.51 -7.58
CA ALA A 105 4.25 -1.58 -8.42
C ALA A 105 4.72 -1.40 -9.87
N LEU A 106 4.97 -2.51 -10.58
CA LEU A 106 5.08 -2.52 -12.02
C LEU A 106 3.91 -3.31 -12.59
N GLN A 107 3.23 -2.70 -13.55
CA GLN A 107 2.18 -3.33 -14.34
C GLN A 107 2.69 -3.63 -15.75
N TYR A 108 2.27 -4.76 -16.28
CA TYR A 108 2.43 -5.12 -17.68
C TYR A 108 1.05 -5.43 -18.27
N ARG A 109 0.66 -4.69 -19.31
CA ARG A 109 -0.67 -4.80 -19.95
C ARG A 109 -1.83 -4.68 -18.96
N GLY A 110 -1.69 -3.78 -17.97
CA GLY A 110 -2.70 -3.52 -16.96
C GLY A 110 -2.70 -4.49 -15.77
N GLU A 111 -1.87 -5.54 -15.77
CA GLU A 111 -1.74 -6.47 -14.65
C GLU A 111 -0.50 -6.17 -13.82
N THR A 112 -0.62 -6.09 -12.51
CA THR A 112 0.52 -5.93 -11.60
C THR A 112 1.37 -7.20 -11.62
N VAL A 113 2.65 -7.06 -11.99
CA VAL A 113 3.61 -8.16 -12.13
C VAL A 113 4.74 -8.12 -11.12
N VAL A 114 5.06 -6.93 -10.57
CA VAL A 114 6.00 -6.73 -9.46
C VAL A 114 5.34 -5.82 -8.43
N GLY A 115 5.50 -6.15 -7.15
CA GLY A 115 5.07 -5.34 -6.02
C GLY A 115 6.16 -5.28 -4.96
N VAL A 116 6.46 -4.05 -4.51
CA VAL A 116 7.42 -3.77 -3.44
C VAL A 116 6.78 -2.80 -2.46
N VAL A 117 6.77 -3.17 -1.18
CA VAL A 117 6.40 -2.28 -0.08
C VAL A 117 7.54 -2.27 0.93
N TYR A 118 8.10 -1.09 1.22
CA TYR A 118 9.20 -0.95 2.15
C TYR A 118 8.85 0.02 3.27
N ALA A 119 8.76 -0.48 4.50
CA ALA A 119 8.57 0.30 5.72
C ALA A 119 9.95 0.57 6.36
N PRO A 120 10.60 1.73 6.08
CA PRO A 120 12.01 1.91 6.39
C PRO A 120 12.30 2.00 7.89
N TYR A 121 11.42 2.61 8.67
CA TYR A 121 11.60 2.70 10.12
C TYR A 121 11.44 1.35 10.82
N LEU A 122 10.52 0.50 10.33
CA LEU A 122 10.31 -0.85 10.81
C LEU A 122 11.34 -1.85 10.25
N ARG A 123 12.09 -1.42 9.23
CA ARG A 123 13.07 -2.26 8.50
C ARG A 123 12.43 -3.50 7.90
N GLU A 124 11.20 -3.37 7.39
CA GLU A 124 10.45 -4.44 6.75
C GLU A 124 10.32 -4.19 5.26
N LEU A 125 10.81 -5.12 4.45
CA LEU A 125 10.75 -5.08 2.99
C LEU A 125 9.91 -6.27 2.51
N PHE A 126 8.75 -5.97 1.93
CA PHE A 126 7.85 -6.95 1.31
C PHE A 126 8.02 -6.90 -0.20
N THR A 127 8.13 -8.06 -0.83
CA THR A 127 8.36 -8.18 -2.27
C THR A 127 7.54 -9.32 -2.86
N ALA A 128 6.97 -9.10 -4.04
CA ALA A 128 6.34 -10.15 -4.82
C ALA A 128 6.61 -9.97 -6.31
N VAL A 129 6.67 -11.11 -7.00
CA VAL A 129 6.61 -11.23 -8.45
C VAL A 129 5.44 -12.14 -8.77
N ARG A 130 4.63 -11.81 -9.78
CA ARG A 130 3.48 -12.61 -10.18
C ARG A 130 3.91 -14.04 -10.50
N GLY A 131 3.30 -15.01 -9.80
CA GLY A 131 3.64 -16.45 -9.88
C GLY A 131 4.92 -16.85 -9.15
N GLY A 132 5.62 -15.91 -8.48
CA GLY A 132 6.87 -16.15 -7.74
C GLY A 132 6.70 -16.28 -6.22
N GLY A 133 5.49 -16.00 -5.74
CA GLY A 133 5.20 -15.89 -4.31
C GLY A 133 5.60 -14.55 -3.72
N VAL A 134 5.40 -14.42 -2.41
CA VAL A 134 5.68 -13.21 -1.65
C VAL A 134 6.68 -13.48 -0.54
N TRP A 135 7.56 -12.50 -0.32
CA TRP A 135 8.66 -12.60 0.63
C TRP A 135 8.73 -11.34 1.51
N CYS A 136 9.13 -11.52 2.76
CA CYS A 136 9.44 -10.41 3.65
C CYS A 136 10.86 -10.56 4.21
N ARG A 137 11.63 -9.49 4.13
CA ARG A 137 12.91 -9.36 4.84
C ARG A 137 12.74 -8.37 5.98
N ARG A 138 13.09 -8.77 7.20
CA ARG A 138 13.10 -7.94 8.40
C ARG A 138 14.53 -7.63 8.82
N GLY A 139 14.88 -6.37 8.88
CA GLY A 139 16.24 -5.94 9.20
C GLY A 139 17.28 -6.53 8.23
N ASP A 140 18.31 -7.14 8.78
CA ASP A 140 19.39 -7.80 8.04
C ASP A 140 19.17 -9.32 7.92
N GLY A 141 17.98 -9.80 8.32
CA GLY A 141 17.62 -11.22 8.25
C GLY A 141 17.42 -11.74 6.82
N GLU A 142 17.32 -13.05 6.68
CA GLU A 142 16.99 -13.69 5.41
C GLU A 142 15.51 -13.45 5.05
N PRO A 143 15.18 -13.37 3.74
CA PRO A 143 13.80 -13.30 3.30
C PRO A 143 13.01 -14.53 3.70
N VAL A 144 11.83 -14.33 4.26
CA VAL A 144 10.89 -15.40 4.64
C VAL A 144 9.69 -15.35 3.70
N ARG A 145 9.29 -16.51 3.18
CA ARG A 145 8.09 -16.65 2.37
C ARG A 145 6.85 -16.43 3.23
N LEU A 146 5.91 -15.67 2.71
CA LEU A 146 4.69 -15.32 3.42
C LEU A 146 3.48 -16.08 2.91
N HIS A 147 2.47 -16.16 3.77
CA HIS A 147 1.15 -16.70 3.46
C HIS A 147 0.11 -15.92 4.27
N VAL A 148 -1.09 -15.72 3.70
CA VAL A 148 -2.22 -15.13 4.43
C VAL A 148 -2.67 -16.02 5.58
N SER A 149 -3.42 -15.44 6.51
CA SER A 149 -3.99 -16.16 7.65
C SER A 149 -4.85 -17.35 7.22
N THR A 150 -4.71 -18.46 7.92
CA THR A 150 -5.51 -19.68 7.74
C THR A 150 -6.78 -19.72 8.59
N LYS A 151 -7.07 -18.65 9.33
CA LYS A 151 -8.29 -18.54 10.13
C LYS A 151 -9.54 -18.62 9.24
N GLN A 152 -10.56 -19.31 9.77
CA GLN A 152 -11.80 -19.56 9.06
C GLN A 152 -12.99 -18.76 9.64
N ARG A 153 -12.79 -18.07 10.76
CA ARG A 153 -13.84 -17.39 11.52
C ARG A 153 -13.47 -15.93 11.74
N LEU A 154 -14.40 -15.05 11.43
CA LEU A 154 -14.23 -13.61 11.58
C LEU A 154 -14.10 -13.18 13.04
N ASP A 155 -14.84 -13.81 13.98
CA ASP A 155 -14.80 -13.51 15.41
C ASP A 155 -13.45 -13.80 16.09
N CYS A 156 -12.58 -14.56 15.43
CA CYS A 156 -11.20 -14.80 15.86
C CYS A 156 -10.18 -13.90 15.15
N SER A 157 -10.64 -13.05 14.22
CA SER A 157 -9.79 -12.34 13.31
C SER A 157 -9.54 -10.89 13.73
N VAL A 158 -8.34 -10.40 13.50
CA VAL A 158 -7.96 -8.99 13.62
C VAL A 158 -7.90 -8.41 12.22
N VAL A 159 -8.70 -7.39 11.96
CA VAL A 159 -8.79 -6.76 10.65
C VAL A 159 -8.33 -5.30 10.71
N ALA A 160 -7.93 -4.73 9.58
CA ALA A 160 -7.58 -3.32 9.51
C ALA A 160 -8.46 -2.56 8.53
N THR A 161 -8.49 -1.24 8.71
CA THR A 161 -9.23 -0.32 7.85
C THR A 161 -8.66 1.09 7.91
N GLY A 162 -9.11 1.94 6.98
CA GLY A 162 -8.86 3.37 6.99
C GLY A 162 -10.12 4.17 6.67
N PHE A 163 -9.94 5.49 6.49
CA PHE A 163 -11.03 6.42 6.23
C PHE A 163 -10.63 7.37 5.11
N PRO A 164 -11.53 7.64 4.16
CA PRO A 164 -11.25 8.53 3.03
C PRO A 164 -10.95 9.97 3.52
N TYR A 165 -10.18 10.70 2.73
CA TYR A 165 -9.79 12.08 3.08
C TYR A 165 -10.96 13.05 3.15
N ASP A 166 -12.04 12.79 2.42
CA ASP A 166 -13.29 13.59 2.42
C ASP A 166 -14.29 13.21 3.54
N LYS A 167 -13.85 12.45 4.54
CA LYS A 167 -14.69 11.92 5.64
C LYS A 167 -15.48 12.95 6.43
N SER A 168 -15.08 14.21 6.42
CA SER A 168 -15.80 15.29 7.09
C SER A 168 -16.99 15.81 6.29
N GLU A 169 -16.97 15.67 4.98
CA GLU A 169 -17.95 16.23 4.06
C GLU A 169 -18.87 15.14 3.48
N ASN A 170 -18.36 13.91 3.39
CA ASN A 170 -19.06 12.80 2.81
C ASN A 170 -19.51 11.83 3.90
N PRO A 171 -20.84 11.59 4.05
CA PRO A 171 -21.36 10.63 5.03
C PRO A 171 -20.94 9.18 4.72
N ASP A 172 -20.60 8.87 3.46
CA ASP A 172 -20.04 7.59 3.04
C ASP A 172 -18.53 7.53 3.37
N ASN A 173 -18.22 7.63 4.65
CA ASN A 173 -16.87 7.78 5.18
C ASN A 173 -16.32 6.53 5.90
N ASN A 174 -16.91 5.37 5.65
CA ASN A 174 -16.53 4.08 6.23
C ASN A 174 -16.87 3.87 7.72
N SER A 175 -17.40 4.87 8.43
CA SER A 175 -17.77 4.72 9.85
C SER A 175 -18.87 3.67 10.07
N ASP A 176 -19.84 3.63 9.15
CA ASP A 176 -20.92 2.64 9.18
C ASP A 176 -20.43 1.20 8.98
N ASN A 177 -19.42 0.99 8.12
CA ASN A 177 -18.77 -0.30 7.95
C ASN A 177 -18.09 -0.75 9.23
N VAL A 178 -17.36 0.16 9.90
CA VAL A 178 -16.74 -0.11 11.20
C VAL A 178 -17.80 -0.48 12.24
N ALA A 179 -18.88 0.29 12.33
CA ALA A 179 -19.96 0.02 13.28
C ALA A 179 -20.62 -1.36 13.06
N ARG A 180 -20.78 -1.76 11.78
CA ARG A 180 -21.39 -3.07 11.44
C ARG A 180 -20.45 -4.24 11.70
N ILE A 181 -19.17 -4.14 11.37
CA ILE A 181 -18.24 -5.28 11.48
C ILE A 181 -17.68 -5.47 12.89
N LEU A 182 -17.52 -4.39 13.67
CA LEU A 182 -16.87 -4.41 14.98
C LEU A 182 -17.41 -5.48 15.95
N PRO A 183 -18.73 -5.74 16.06
CA PRO A 183 -19.25 -6.80 16.94
C PRO A 183 -18.91 -8.23 16.49
N HIS A 184 -18.37 -8.40 15.29
CA HIS A 184 -18.16 -9.70 14.64
C HIS A 184 -16.71 -10.07 14.46
N VAL A 185 -15.77 -9.20 14.84
CA VAL A 185 -14.31 -9.42 14.75
C VAL A 185 -13.68 -9.46 16.14
N ARG A 186 -12.49 -10.03 16.25
CA ARG A 186 -11.73 -9.96 17.50
C ARG A 186 -11.32 -8.53 17.82
N ASP A 187 -10.87 -7.80 16.81
CA ASP A 187 -10.42 -6.42 16.95
C ASP A 187 -10.24 -5.74 15.58
N VAL A 188 -10.24 -4.41 15.58
CA VAL A 188 -9.98 -3.58 14.40
C VAL A 188 -8.71 -2.77 14.62
N ARG A 189 -7.89 -2.64 13.58
CA ARG A 189 -6.73 -1.74 13.55
C ARG A 189 -6.97 -0.61 12.55
N ARG A 190 -6.47 0.57 12.89
CA ARG A 190 -6.36 1.71 12.00
C ARG A 190 -4.90 2.15 12.03
N MET A 191 -4.04 1.50 11.21
CA MET A 191 -2.62 1.82 11.25
C MET A 191 -2.26 3.05 10.43
N GLY A 192 -3.03 3.35 9.38
CA GLY A 192 -2.94 4.62 8.67
C GLY A 192 -1.94 4.65 7.52
N ALA A 193 -1.65 3.48 6.97
CA ALA A 193 -0.85 3.27 5.77
C ALA A 193 -1.41 2.02 5.07
N ALA A 194 -2.18 2.21 3.99
CA ALA A 194 -2.97 1.15 3.36
C ALA A 194 -2.09 0.05 2.74
N ALA A 195 -0.99 0.44 2.09
CA ALA A 195 -0.04 -0.52 1.53
C ALA A 195 0.65 -1.35 2.63
N TYR A 196 0.95 -0.75 3.79
CA TYR A 196 1.49 -1.49 4.92
C TYR A 196 0.45 -2.40 5.57
N ASP A 197 -0.81 -1.95 5.73
CA ASP A 197 -1.92 -2.78 6.25
C ASP A 197 -2.12 -4.03 5.39
N LEU A 198 -2.18 -3.88 4.06
CA LEU A 198 -2.28 -5.00 3.10
C LEU A 198 -1.04 -5.91 3.16
N SER A 199 0.16 -5.35 3.34
CA SER A 199 1.39 -6.14 3.54
C SER A 199 1.33 -6.99 4.81
N CYS A 200 0.74 -6.45 5.88
CA CYS A 200 0.46 -7.19 7.11
C CYS A 200 -0.57 -8.32 6.91
N VAL A 201 -1.55 -8.14 6.00
CA VAL A 201 -2.47 -9.22 5.61
C VAL A 201 -1.70 -10.33 4.87
N ALA A 202 -0.84 -9.98 3.92
CA ALA A 202 0.01 -10.95 3.21
C ALA A 202 0.92 -11.75 4.16
N ALA A 203 1.29 -11.16 5.31
CA ALA A 203 2.15 -11.75 6.33
C ALA A 203 1.39 -12.47 7.46
N ALA A 204 0.06 -12.59 7.39
CA ALA A 204 -0.82 -13.10 8.46
C ALA A 204 -0.67 -12.37 9.81
N MET A 205 -0.11 -11.15 9.82
CA MET A 205 -0.09 -10.26 10.99
C MET A 205 -1.47 -9.63 11.21
N LEU A 206 -2.20 -9.41 10.11
CA LEU A 206 -3.62 -9.10 10.05
C LEU A 206 -4.34 -10.22 9.29
N ASP A 207 -5.61 -10.41 9.58
CA ASP A 207 -6.42 -11.47 8.97
C ASP A 207 -7.24 -10.96 7.77
N GLY A 208 -7.50 -9.66 7.73
CA GLY A 208 -8.21 -9.00 6.64
C GLY A 208 -8.05 -7.48 6.68
N PHE A 209 -8.39 -6.86 5.56
CA PHE A 209 -8.36 -5.42 5.37
C PHE A 209 -9.53 -4.98 4.51
N TRP A 210 -10.07 -3.81 4.76
CA TRP A 210 -10.96 -3.09 3.84
C TRP A 210 -10.76 -1.58 3.99
N GLU A 211 -10.91 -0.86 2.92
CA GLU A 211 -10.95 0.61 2.95
C GLU A 211 -11.76 1.13 1.76
N LEU A 212 -12.25 2.35 1.86
CA LEU A 212 -13.04 2.99 0.81
C LEU A 212 -12.27 4.15 0.18
N ASN A 213 -12.44 4.32 -1.13
CA ASN A 213 -11.98 5.51 -1.85
C ASN A 213 -10.46 5.74 -1.83
N LEU A 214 -9.70 4.66 -1.94
CA LEU A 214 -8.25 4.70 -2.15
C LEU A 214 -7.91 5.00 -3.62
N HIS A 215 -6.64 5.22 -3.88
CA HIS A 215 -6.08 5.35 -5.22
C HIS A 215 -5.32 4.08 -5.64
N GLU A 216 -4.95 3.97 -6.91
CA GLU A 216 -4.19 2.83 -7.41
C GLU A 216 -2.83 2.68 -6.69
N TRP A 217 -2.14 3.78 -6.42
CA TRP A 217 -0.82 3.76 -5.78
C TRP A 217 -0.85 3.23 -4.34
N ASP A 218 -1.97 3.41 -3.62
CA ASP A 218 -2.16 2.89 -2.26
C ASP A 218 -2.23 1.35 -2.24
N VAL A 219 -2.67 0.73 -3.35
CA VAL A 219 -3.09 -0.68 -3.32
C VAL A 219 -2.37 -1.60 -4.30
N CYS A 220 -1.88 -1.10 -5.46
CA CYS A 220 -1.39 -1.96 -6.53
C CYS A 220 -0.28 -2.92 -6.09
N ALA A 221 0.76 -2.43 -5.43
CA ALA A 221 1.87 -3.25 -4.98
C ALA A 221 1.42 -4.26 -3.93
N ALA A 222 0.74 -3.79 -2.89
CA ALA A 222 0.34 -4.60 -1.76
C ALA A 222 -0.77 -5.62 -2.10
N SER A 223 -1.63 -5.33 -3.08
CA SER A 223 -2.59 -6.32 -3.60
C SER A 223 -1.88 -7.53 -4.21
N LEU A 224 -0.80 -7.32 -4.96
CA LEU A 224 -0.01 -8.43 -5.47
C LEU A 224 0.61 -9.25 -4.32
N LEU A 225 1.09 -8.60 -3.25
CA LEU A 225 1.60 -9.32 -2.08
C LEU A 225 0.54 -10.25 -1.48
N VAL A 226 -0.70 -9.76 -1.31
CA VAL A 226 -1.81 -10.56 -0.77
C VAL A 226 -2.15 -11.74 -1.70
N ILE A 227 -2.24 -11.50 -3.01
CA ILE A 227 -2.55 -12.55 -4.00
C ILE A 227 -1.47 -13.62 -4.01
N GLU A 228 -0.19 -13.24 -4.04
CA GLU A 228 0.95 -14.17 -4.03
C GLU A 228 1.12 -14.88 -2.68
N ALA A 229 0.51 -14.37 -1.60
CA ALA A 229 0.40 -15.04 -0.31
C ALA A 229 -0.75 -16.08 -0.26
N GLY A 230 -1.50 -16.26 -1.35
CA GLY A 230 -2.64 -17.16 -1.43
C GLY A 230 -3.96 -16.55 -0.92
N GLY A 231 -4.00 -15.22 -0.75
CA GLY A 231 -5.20 -14.47 -0.44
C GLY A 231 -5.97 -14.01 -1.67
N VAL A 232 -7.04 -13.27 -1.43
CA VAL A 232 -7.83 -12.60 -2.45
C VAL A 232 -7.93 -11.11 -2.14
N VAL A 233 -8.02 -10.29 -3.19
CA VAL A 233 -8.34 -8.87 -3.12
C VAL A 233 -9.50 -8.63 -4.07
N GLU A 234 -10.63 -8.20 -3.52
CA GLU A 234 -11.85 -7.94 -4.28
C GLU A 234 -12.24 -6.47 -4.14
N SER A 235 -12.94 -5.92 -5.12
CA SER A 235 -13.53 -4.60 -5.02
C SER A 235 -14.87 -4.68 -4.30
N LEU A 236 -15.08 -3.84 -3.29
CA LEU A 236 -16.39 -3.68 -2.64
C LEU A 236 -17.37 -2.94 -3.53
N ARG A 237 -16.87 -1.97 -4.30
CA ARG A 237 -17.68 -1.08 -5.14
C ARG A 237 -16.86 -0.48 -6.27
N ALA A 238 -17.52 0.05 -7.29
CA ALA A 238 -16.87 0.62 -8.48
C ALA A 238 -17.22 2.09 -8.73
N ASP A 239 -18.04 2.68 -7.87
CA ASP A 239 -18.59 4.03 -8.05
C ASP A 239 -17.76 5.14 -7.38
N ARG A 240 -16.74 4.75 -6.61
CA ARG A 240 -15.92 5.70 -5.86
C ARG A 240 -14.54 5.12 -5.54
N GLY A 241 -13.50 5.63 -6.22
CA GLY A 241 -12.11 5.22 -6.01
C GLY A 241 -11.87 3.71 -6.01
N VAL A 242 -10.73 3.30 -5.50
CA VAL A 242 -10.43 1.90 -5.27
C VAL A 242 -10.89 1.54 -3.85
N SER A 243 -11.78 0.57 -3.73
CA SER A 243 -12.39 0.18 -2.44
C SER A 243 -12.17 -1.31 -2.21
N PRO A 244 -10.98 -1.73 -1.77
CA PRO A 244 -10.62 -3.14 -1.63
C PRO A 244 -11.20 -3.77 -0.36
N VAL A 245 -11.46 -5.08 -0.44
CA VAL A 245 -11.52 -6.01 0.68
C VAL A 245 -10.53 -7.14 0.43
N ALA A 246 -9.68 -7.45 1.41
CA ALA A 246 -8.57 -8.37 1.25
C ALA A 246 -8.41 -9.32 2.45
N GLY A 247 -7.91 -10.53 2.19
CA GLY A 247 -7.68 -11.57 3.19
C GLY A 247 -7.69 -12.97 2.59
N SER A 248 -7.88 -14.01 3.43
CA SER A 248 -8.21 -15.32 2.89
C SER A 248 -9.62 -15.29 2.27
N ALA A 249 -9.88 -16.11 1.25
CA ALA A 249 -11.18 -16.14 0.58
C ALA A 249 -12.35 -16.37 1.57
N ALA A 250 -12.16 -17.23 2.56
CA ALA A 250 -13.17 -17.51 3.59
C ALA A 250 -13.49 -16.28 4.47
N LEU A 251 -12.48 -15.46 4.79
CA LEU A 251 -12.69 -14.26 5.61
C LEU A 251 -13.25 -13.11 4.78
N VAL A 252 -12.81 -12.93 3.54
CA VAL A 252 -13.35 -11.92 2.62
C VAL A 252 -14.85 -12.13 2.42
N GLU A 253 -15.30 -13.36 2.16
CA GLU A 253 -16.72 -13.68 2.02
C GLU A 253 -17.53 -13.34 3.29
N GLN A 254 -16.96 -13.52 4.47
CA GLN A 254 -17.61 -13.14 5.73
C GLN A 254 -17.60 -11.63 5.93
N MET A 255 -16.49 -10.93 5.64
CA MET A 255 -16.37 -9.48 5.78
C MET A 255 -17.39 -8.75 4.89
N LYS A 256 -17.58 -9.18 3.65
CA LYS A 256 -18.55 -8.60 2.69
C LYS A 256 -20.00 -8.60 3.16
N ARG A 257 -20.35 -9.33 4.21
CA ARG A 257 -21.68 -9.26 4.84
C ARG A 257 -21.87 -7.99 5.67
N TYR A 258 -20.77 -7.37 6.10
CA TYR A 258 -20.77 -6.24 7.03
C TYR A 258 -20.20 -4.96 6.39
N VAL A 259 -19.27 -5.08 5.43
CA VAL A 259 -18.65 -3.95 4.75
C VAL A 259 -19.14 -3.85 3.30
N ARG A 260 -19.35 -2.61 2.81
CA ARG A 260 -19.90 -2.33 1.48
C ARG A 260 -19.55 -0.91 1.03
#